data_08815f7dcabbb11399e43542ca8f4ca2
#
_entry.id   08815f7dcabbb11399e43542ca8f4ca2
#
_cell.length_a   1.000
_cell.length_b   1.000
_cell.length_c   1.000
_cell.angle_alpha   90.00
_cell.angle_beta   90.00
_cell.angle_gamma   90.00
#
_symmetry.space_group_name_H-M   'P 1'
#
loop_
_entity.id
_entity.type
_entity.pdbx_description
1 polymer ?
#
loop_
_entity_poly.entity_id
_entity_poly.type
_entity_poly.pdbx_seq_one_letter_code
_entity_poly.pdbx_strand_id
1 'polypeptide(L)'
;MGKIDKDKPLPRHTKLDYNECYAKIVLEKFFPDEYQNLQISDRPDLRTKDGNVGIEVTSAIPQEEQEALAIGYEISYIIDEEEQKEKRIAYLKKRGYEYTEYEMSHPSKSYGCIGLNYPDIEETFCREFIYAVEKKIEKLNSRTYDLLPKYNLFVQSELYIEEWMPQKLIEKLCQLSTQQYNYKFIYLLALNGLFVFDTTAQKYIMKETEKKIWDLGYVARDMVEKGETDD
;
A
#
# COMPACT_ATOMS: atom_id res chain seq x y z
N MET A 1 -12.78 26.70 2.02
CA MET A 1 -12.14 25.38 2.05
C MET A 1 -11.51 25.21 3.42
N GLY A 2 -12.10 24.36 4.29
CA GLY A 2 -11.56 24.08 5.62
C GLY A 2 -10.18 23.43 5.47
N LYS A 3 -9.21 23.81 6.33
CA LYS A 3 -7.94 23.09 6.39
C LYS A 3 -8.23 21.65 6.78
N ILE A 4 -7.84 20.70 5.91
CA ILE A 4 -7.87 19.27 6.22
C ILE A 4 -6.99 19.06 7.44
N ASP A 5 -7.56 18.54 8.51
CA ASP A 5 -6.80 18.18 9.70
C ASP A 5 -6.10 16.84 9.40
N LYS A 6 -4.86 16.97 8.90
CA LYS A 6 -4.02 15.86 8.45
C LYS A 6 -3.72 14.82 9.54
N ASP A 7 -4.05 15.14 10.78
CA ASP A 7 -3.73 14.34 11.95
C ASP A 7 -4.95 13.54 12.48
N LYS A 8 -6.12 13.69 11.85
CA LYS A 8 -7.29 12.88 12.22
C LYS A 8 -7.34 11.60 11.40
N PRO A 9 -7.84 10.50 11.99
CA PRO A 9 -8.11 9.28 11.25
C PRO A 9 -9.08 9.54 10.10
N LEU A 10 -8.90 8.76 9.01
CA LEU A 10 -9.94 8.66 8.00
C LEU A 10 -11.22 8.10 8.64
N PRO A 11 -12.41 8.56 8.21
CA PRO A 11 -13.66 7.97 8.66
C PRO A 11 -13.68 6.45 8.44
N ARG A 12 -14.29 5.70 9.37
CA ARG A 12 -14.34 4.22 9.27
C ARG A 12 -15.09 3.68 8.04
N HIS A 13 -15.99 4.47 7.48
CA HIS A 13 -16.81 4.11 6.32
C HIS A 13 -16.70 5.24 5.30
N THR A 14 -15.85 5.04 4.33
CA THR A 14 -15.64 5.94 3.20
C THR A 14 -16.19 5.33 1.92
N LYS A 15 -16.59 6.19 0.98
CA LYS A 15 -17.06 5.76 -0.35
C LYS A 15 -15.91 5.22 -1.20
N LEU A 16 -14.71 5.78 -1.00
CA LEU A 16 -13.50 5.41 -1.71
C LEU A 16 -12.51 4.75 -0.75
N ASP A 17 -11.75 3.79 -1.24
CA ASP A 17 -10.63 3.18 -0.52
C ASP A 17 -9.38 4.05 -0.65
N TYR A 18 -8.66 4.26 0.46
CA TYR A 18 -7.47 5.10 0.49
C TYR A 18 -6.34 4.52 -0.38
N ASN A 19 -6.13 3.20 -0.33
CA ASN A 19 -5.02 2.57 -1.06
C ASN A 19 -5.27 2.63 -2.58
N GLU A 20 -6.53 2.52 -3.02
CA GLU A 20 -6.92 2.67 -4.42
C GLU A 20 -6.72 4.11 -4.90
N CYS A 21 -7.15 5.11 -4.11
CA CYS A 21 -6.89 6.52 -4.41
C CYS A 21 -5.39 6.82 -4.48
N TYR A 22 -4.62 6.29 -3.54
CA TYR A 22 -3.17 6.50 -3.50
C TYR A 22 -2.46 5.85 -4.69
N ALA A 23 -2.83 4.60 -5.02
CA ALA A 23 -2.30 3.91 -6.20
C ALA A 23 -2.60 4.67 -7.49
N LYS A 24 -3.85 5.18 -7.67
CA LYS A 24 -4.25 6.03 -8.80
C LYS A 24 -3.31 7.22 -8.95
N ILE A 25 -3.17 8.03 -7.91
CA ILE A 25 -2.37 9.26 -7.93
C ILE A 25 -0.89 8.97 -8.20
N VAL A 26 -0.34 7.93 -7.57
CA VAL A 26 1.06 7.53 -7.79
C VAL A 26 1.28 7.10 -9.24
N LEU A 27 0.43 6.26 -9.79
CA LEU A 27 0.56 5.77 -11.16
C LEU A 27 0.40 6.89 -12.18
N GLU A 28 -0.58 7.76 -12.04
CA GLU A 28 -0.77 8.93 -12.91
C GLU A 28 0.40 9.91 -12.83
N LYS A 29 1.01 10.07 -11.66
CA LYS A 29 2.17 10.94 -11.47
C LYS A 29 3.45 10.42 -12.10
N PHE A 30 3.72 9.12 -11.92
CA PHE A 30 4.99 8.53 -12.37
C PHE A 30 4.93 7.94 -13.78
N PHE A 31 3.74 7.70 -14.33
CA PHE A 31 3.50 7.13 -15.66
C PHE A 31 2.37 7.89 -16.38
N PRO A 32 2.47 9.22 -16.58
CA PRO A 32 1.38 10.03 -17.13
C PRO A 32 1.00 9.63 -18.57
N ASP A 33 1.93 9.09 -19.34
CA ASP A 33 1.69 8.65 -20.72
C ASP A 33 0.88 7.34 -20.77
N GLU A 34 0.95 6.51 -19.72
CA GLU A 34 0.33 5.20 -19.64
C GLU A 34 -0.98 5.22 -18.84
N TYR A 35 -1.04 6.07 -17.81
CA TYR A 35 -2.12 6.09 -16.80
C TYR A 35 -2.74 7.48 -16.64
N GLN A 36 -3.19 8.08 -17.73
CA GLN A 36 -3.96 9.32 -17.66
C GLN A 36 -5.42 9.03 -17.29
N ASN A 37 -5.93 9.70 -16.24
CA ASN A 37 -7.35 9.60 -15.82
C ASN A 37 -7.78 8.15 -15.52
N LEU A 38 -7.04 7.46 -14.64
CA LEU A 38 -7.45 6.16 -14.12
C LEU A 38 -8.80 6.28 -13.41
N GLN A 39 -9.68 5.34 -13.69
CA GLN A 39 -11.00 5.25 -13.05
C GLN A 39 -10.95 4.23 -11.91
N ILE A 40 -11.47 4.61 -10.74
CA ILE A 40 -11.69 3.68 -9.63
C ILE A 40 -12.90 2.81 -10.00
N SER A 41 -12.77 1.50 -9.84
CA SER A 41 -13.78 0.52 -10.23
C SER A 41 -13.80 -0.66 -9.27
N ASP A 42 -14.72 -1.61 -9.50
CA ASP A 42 -14.73 -2.90 -8.81
C ASP A 42 -14.28 -3.98 -9.80
N ARG A 43 -13.19 -4.66 -9.50
CA ARG A 43 -12.66 -5.81 -10.27
C ARG A 43 -12.29 -5.53 -11.74
N PRO A 44 -11.17 -4.91 -12.00
CA PRO A 44 -10.09 -4.54 -11.07
C PRO A 44 -10.34 -3.20 -10.37
N ASP A 45 -9.54 -2.92 -9.31
CA ASP A 45 -9.67 -1.75 -8.46
C ASP A 45 -9.52 -0.43 -9.24
N LEU A 46 -8.63 -0.40 -10.26
CA LEU A 46 -8.43 0.73 -11.18
C LEU A 46 -8.49 0.27 -12.63
N ARG A 47 -8.99 1.15 -13.51
CA ARG A 47 -9.03 0.93 -14.98
C ARG A 47 -8.54 2.14 -15.75
N THR A 48 -7.87 1.90 -16.88
CA THR A 48 -7.62 2.96 -17.87
C THR A 48 -8.95 3.35 -18.56
N LYS A 49 -9.05 4.60 -18.98
CA LYS A 49 -10.27 5.13 -19.62
C LYS A 49 -10.71 4.35 -20.86
N ASP A 50 -9.75 3.81 -21.61
CA ASP A 50 -10.00 2.97 -22.79
C ASP A 50 -10.40 1.52 -22.46
N GLY A 51 -10.38 1.16 -21.17
CA GLY A 51 -10.71 -0.18 -20.70
C GLY A 51 -9.70 -1.27 -21.05
N ASN A 52 -8.50 -0.91 -21.54
CA ASN A 52 -7.50 -1.89 -21.99
C ASN A 52 -6.62 -2.43 -20.87
N VAL A 53 -6.46 -1.69 -19.77
CA VAL A 53 -5.63 -2.07 -18.63
C VAL A 53 -6.42 -2.03 -17.34
N GLY A 54 -6.40 -3.13 -16.62
CA GLY A 54 -6.86 -3.22 -15.25
C GLY A 54 -5.70 -3.25 -14.27
N ILE A 55 -5.87 -2.61 -13.11
CA ILE A 55 -4.85 -2.61 -12.07
C ILE A 55 -5.51 -3.01 -10.77
N GLU A 56 -5.00 -4.08 -10.17
CA GLU A 56 -5.35 -4.48 -8.80
C GLU A 56 -4.45 -3.75 -7.82
N VAL A 57 -4.99 -3.44 -6.66
CA VAL A 57 -4.26 -2.80 -5.56
C VAL A 57 -4.20 -3.76 -4.37
N THR A 58 -3.07 -3.82 -3.71
CA THR A 58 -2.89 -4.62 -2.50
C THR A 58 -1.76 -4.06 -1.63
N SER A 59 -1.64 -4.58 -0.42
CA SER A 59 -0.53 -4.30 0.49
C SER A 59 0.28 -5.57 0.73
N ALA A 60 1.59 -5.42 0.87
CA ALA A 60 2.51 -6.48 1.27
C ALA A 60 2.79 -6.45 2.79
N ILE A 61 1.84 -5.98 3.57
CA ILE A 61 1.91 -5.93 5.03
C ILE A 61 1.14 -7.14 5.58
N PRO A 62 1.73 -7.98 6.44
CA PRO A 62 1.03 -9.09 7.09
C PRO A 62 -0.23 -8.62 7.83
N GLN A 63 -1.29 -9.42 7.81
CA GLN A 63 -2.56 -9.04 8.45
C GLN A 63 -2.41 -8.72 9.95
N GLU A 64 -1.55 -9.47 10.65
CA GLU A 64 -1.28 -9.22 12.08
C GLU A 64 -0.60 -7.86 12.31
N GLU A 65 0.26 -7.47 11.39
CA GLU A 65 0.93 -6.17 11.41
C GLU A 65 -0.03 -5.04 11.10
N GLN A 66 -0.90 -5.22 10.10
CA GLN A 66 -1.96 -4.24 9.81
C GLN A 66 -2.86 -4.01 11.03
N GLU A 67 -3.22 -5.07 11.75
CA GLU A 67 -3.98 -4.98 13.00
C GLU A 67 -3.19 -4.21 14.08
N ALA A 68 -1.89 -4.50 14.22
CA ALA A 68 -1.04 -3.81 15.18
C ALA A 68 -0.91 -2.32 14.85
N LEU A 69 -0.68 -1.97 13.58
CA LEU A 69 -0.64 -0.59 13.11
C LEU A 69 -1.96 0.14 13.37
N ALA A 70 -3.10 -0.50 13.10
CA ALA A 70 -4.41 0.06 13.37
C ALA A 70 -4.63 0.34 14.86
N ILE A 71 -4.20 -0.58 15.75
CA ILE A 71 -4.26 -0.39 17.20
C ILE A 71 -3.36 0.76 17.65
N GLY A 72 -2.11 0.85 17.13
CA GLY A 72 -1.20 1.95 17.43
C GLY A 72 -1.80 3.30 17.05
N TYR A 73 -2.47 3.32 15.91
CA TYR A 73 -3.20 4.48 15.45
C TYR A 73 -4.39 4.86 16.37
N GLU A 74 -5.17 3.85 16.82
CA GLU A 74 -6.23 4.09 17.80
C GLU A 74 -5.69 4.70 19.10
N ILE A 75 -4.56 4.19 19.61
CA ILE A 75 -3.90 4.73 20.81
C ILE A 75 -3.48 6.18 20.62
N SER A 76 -2.92 6.51 19.46
CA SER A 76 -2.36 7.85 19.20
C SER A 76 -3.45 8.90 18.94
N TYR A 77 -4.61 8.53 18.39
CA TYR A 77 -5.55 9.52 17.84
C TYR A 77 -7.01 9.37 18.28
N ILE A 78 -7.40 8.23 18.84
CA ILE A 78 -8.82 7.94 19.11
C ILE A 78 -9.09 7.75 20.60
N ILE A 79 -8.16 7.13 21.31
CA ILE A 79 -8.36 6.77 22.71
C ILE A 79 -7.85 7.92 23.61
N ASP A 80 -8.76 8.58 24.33
CA ASP A 80 -8.41 9.63 25.29
C ASP A 80 -8.14 9.08 26.70
N GLU A 81 -8.77 7.93 27.06
CA GLU A 81 -8.68 7.34 28.40
C GLU A 81 -7.38 6.55 28.56
N GLU A 82 -6.55 6.96 29.54
CA GLU A 82 -5.24 6.35 29.78
C GLU A 82 -5.31 4.85 30.10
N GLU A 83 -6.31 4.41 30.86
CA GLU A 83 -6.52 2.99 31.17
C GLU A 83 -6.80 2.16 29.90
N GLN A 84 -7.50 2.71 28.90
CA GLN A 84 -7.74 2.02 27.64
C GLN A 84 -6.48 1.99 26.78
N LYS A 85 -5.68 3.05 26.77
CA LYS A 85 -4.38 3.07 26.09
C LYS A 85 -3.45 2.00 26.65
N GLU A 86 -3.31 1.94 27.97
CA GLU A 86 -2.49 0.92 28.65
C GLU A 86 -2.92 -0.51 28.29
N LYS A 87 -4.22 -0.79 28.23
CA LYS A 87 -4.75 -2.09 27.81
C LYS A 87 -4.38 -2.43 26.37
N ARG A 88 -4.46 -1.46 25.46
CA ARG A 88 -4.07 -1.64 24.05
C ARG A 88 -2.57 -1.84 23.89
N ILE A 89 -1.76 -1.08 24.60
CA ILE A 89 -0.29 -1.24 24.64
C ILE A 89 0.08 -2.62 25.18
N ALA A 90 -0.53 -3.06 26.25
CA ALA A 90 -0.31 -4.40 26.82
C ALA A 90 -0.71 -5.51 25.83
N TYR A 91 -1.78 -5.33 25.07
CA TYR A 91 -2.20 -6.25 24.02
C TYR A 91 -1.16 -6.35 22.89
N LEU A 92 -0.64 -5.20 22.40
CA LEU A 92 0.42 -5.15 21.40
C LEU A 92 1.68 -5.85 21.89
N LYS A 93 2.13 -5.53 23.12
CA LYS A 93 3.31 -6.14 23.74
C LYS A 93 3.21 -7.66 23.87
N LYS A 94 2.03 -8.18 24.22
CA LYS A 94 1.78 -9.63 24.30
C LYS A 94 1.94 -10.34 22.94
N ARG A 95 1.76 -9.60 21.84
CA ARG A 95 1.92 -10.09 20.45
C ARG A 95 3.32 -9.81 19.87
N GLY A 96 4.24 -9.29 20.67
CA GLY A 96 5.61 -9.01 20.24
C GLY A 96 5.83 -7.66 19.57
N TYR A 97 4.82 -6.77 19.62
CA TYR A 97 4.94 -5.41 19.09
C TYR A 97 5.33 -4.43 20.19
N GLU A 98 6.20 -3.50 19.87
CA GLU A 98 6.60 -2.42 20.77
C GLU A 98 5.96 -1.11 20.33
N TYR A 99 5.21 -0.48 21.23
CA TYR A 99 4.60 0.83 21.01
C TYR A 99 5.48 1.89 21.68
N THR A 100 5.93 2.88 20.92
CA THR A 100 6.74 3.99 21.42
C THR A 100 6.12 5.31 20.99
N GLU A 101 5.93 6.23 21.93
CA GLU A 101 5.49 7.60 21.66
C GLU A 101 6.69 8.50 21.41
N TYR A 102 6.62 9.29 20.34
CA TYR A 102 7.59 10.32 20.03
C TYR A 102 6.94 11.70 20.15
N GLU A 103 7.53 12.56 20.98
CA GLU A 103 7.15 13.96 21.00
C GLU A 103 7.68 14.66 19.74
N MET A 104 6.76 15.23 18.96
CA MET A 104 7.15 16.06 17.83
C MET A 104 7.47 17.50 18.30
N SER A 105 8.30 18.20 17.56
CA SER A 105 8.68 19.60 17.81
C SER A 105 7.51 20.61 17.86
N HIS A 106 6.27 20.15 17.63
CA HIS A 106 5.05 20.90 17.84
C HIS A 106 4.40 20.45 19.17
N PRO A 107 4.11 21.38 20.11
CA PRO A 107 3.82 21.05 21.52
C PRO A 107 2.50 20.34 21.82
N SER A 108 1.84 19.77 20.84
CA SER A 108 0.53 19.10 21.04
C SER A 108 0.40 17.69 20.44
N LYS A 109 1.47 17.07 19.91
CA LYS A 109 1.31 15.80 19.19
C LYS A 109 2.45 14.84 19.48
N SER A 110 2.10 13.74 20.12
CA SER A 110 2.90 12.51 20.13
C SER A 110 2.43 11.59 19.03
N TYR A 111 3.37 10.96 18.32
CA TYR A 111 3.07 9.87 17.40
C TYR A 111 3.51 8.56 18.03
N GLY A 112 2.59 7.60 18.05
CA GLY A 112 2.95 6.24 18.38
C GLY A 112 3.53 5.54 17.17
N CYS A 113 4.72 4.97 17.32
CA CYS A 113 5.32 4.05 16.35
C CYS A 113 5.25 2.64 16.87
N ILE A 114 4.89 1.71 16.00
CA ILE A 114 4.96 0.28 16.32
C ILE A 114 6.26 -0.25 15.76
N GLY A 115 7.13 -0.68 16.65
CA GLY A 115 8.35 -1.39 16.28
C GLY A 115 8.01 -2.83 15.90
N LEU A 116 8.46 -3.25 14.73
CA LEU A 116 8.39 -4.63 14.28
C LEU A 116 9.65 -5.35 14.75
N ASN A 117 9.47 -6.37 15.55
CA ASN A 117 10.58 -7.16 16.10
C ASN A 117 10.74 -8.46 15.30
N TYR A 118 10.98 -8.34 13.97
CA TYR A 118 11.32 -9.49 13.14
C TYR A 118 12.84 -9.65 13.06
N PRO A 119 13.39 -10.81 13.42
CA PRO A 119 14.83 -11.05 13.30
C PRO A 119 15.34 -10.99 11.85
N ASP A 120 14.45 -11.19 10.85
CA ASP A 120 14.77 -11.15 9.42
C ASP A 120 13.65 -10.39 8.66
N ILE A 121 13.57 -9.07 8.89
CA ILE A 121 12.50 -8.22 8.34
C ILE A 121 12.47 -8.26 6.81
N GLU A 122 13.64 -8.28 6.16
CA GLU A 122 13.78 -8.30 4.70
C GLU A 122 13.30 -9.62 4.09
N GLU A 123 13.70 -10.74 4.67
CA GLU A 123 13.24 -12.06 4.21
C GLU A 123 11.74 -12.25 4.45
N THR A 124 11.25 -11.79 5.59
CA THR A 124 9.81 -11.77 5.90
C THR A 124 9.06 -10.94 4.87
N PHE A 125 9.54 -9.72 4.57
CA PHE A 125 8.95 -8.88 3.55
C PHE A 125 8.93 -9.57 2.18
N CYS A 126 10.05 -10.14 1.73
CA CYS A 126 10.11 -10.85 0.45
C CYS A 126 9.08 -11.98 0.37
N ARG A 127 8.89 -12.72 1.46
CA ARG A 127 7.88 -13.77 1.54
C ARG A 127 6.46 -13.21 1.46
N GLU A 128 6.14 -12.18 2.25
CA GLU A 128 4.81 -11.57 2.29
C GLU A 128 4.46 -10.87 0.97
N PHE A 129 5.41 -10.19 0.35
CA PHE A 129 5.23 -9.61 -0.98
C PHE A 129 4.87 -10.67 -2.02
N ILE A 130 5.65 -11.75 -2.10
CA ILE A 130 5.39 -12.85 -3.04
C ILE A 130 4.05 -13.52 -2.74
N TYR A 131 3.71 -13.73 -1.47
CA TYR A 131 2.43 -14.29 -1.07
C TYR A 131 1.25 -13.38 -1.47
N ALA A 132 1.36 -12.06 -1.27
CA ALA A 132 0.33 -11.11 -1.68
C ALA A 132 0.12 -11.13 -3.21
N VAL A 133 1.21 -11.19 -3.99
CA VAL A 133 1.14 -11.31 -5.46
C VAL A 133 0.50 -12.62 -5.87
N GLU A 134 0.91 -13.74 -5.28
CA GLU A 134 0.36 -15.08 -5.57
C GLU A 134 -1.15 -15.12 -5.33
N LYS A 135 -1.63 -14.61 -4.19
CA LYS A 135 -3.06 -14.51 -3.88
C LYS A 135 -3.84 -13.67 -4.89
N LYS A 136 -3.27 -12.57 -5.36
CA LYS A 136 -3.88 -11.74 -6.39
C LYS A 136 -3.90 -12.44 -7.76
N ILE A 137 -2.87 -13.23 -8.11
CA ILE A 137 -2.86 -14.07 -9.32
C ILE A 137 -3.94 -15.18 -9.23
N GLU A 138 -4.06 -15.87 -8.09
CA GLU A 138 -5.12 -16.85 -7.87
C GLU A 138 -6.51 -16.23 -8.06
N LYS A 139 -6.74 -15.05 -7.47
CA LYS A 139 -8.00 -14.31 -7.60
C LYS A 139 -8.26 -13.90 -9.05
N LEU A 140 -7.27 -13.41 -9.79
CA LEU A 140 -7.37 -13.06 -11.20
C LEU A 140 -7.79 -14.26 -12.05
N ASN A 141 -7.33 -15.47 -11.72
CA ASN A 141 -7.65 -16.71 -12.42
C ASN A 141 -8.98 -17.37 -11.97
N SER A 142 -9.67 -16.82 -10.97
CA SER A 142 -10.91 -17.40 -10.40
C SER A 142 -12.18 -17.14 -11.20
N ARG A 143 -12.09 -16.59 -12.40
CA ARG A 143 -13.22 -16.25 -13.32
C ARG A 143 -14.20 -15.19 -12.79
N THR A 144 -13.81 -14.43 -11.77
CA THR A 144 -14.63 -13.35 -11.18
C THR A 144 -14.31 -11.97 -11.77
N TYR A 145 -13.35 -11.90 -12.69
CA TYR A 145 -12.88 -10.67 -13.31
C TYR A 145 -13.40 -10.53 -14.74
N ASP A 146 -13.63 -9.29 -15.15
CA ASP A 146 -13.82 -8.96 -16.55
C ASP A 146 -12.55 -9.31 -17.35
N LEU A 147 -12.71 -9.85 -18.55
CA LEU A 147 -11.58 -10.17 -19.41
C LEU A 147 -11.04 -8.88 -20.04
N LEU A 148 -9.97 -8.35 -19.47
CA LEU A 148 -9.25 -7.21 -20.03
C LEU A 148 -7.98 -7.68 -20.76
N PRO A 149 -7.52 -6.90 -21.76
CA PRO A 149 -6.31 -7.24 -22.52
C PRO A 149 -5.04 -7.31 -21.66
N LYS A 150 -4.97 -6.50 -20.58
CA LYS A 150 -3.83 -6.44 -19.68
C LYS A 150 -4.25 -6.25 -18.24
N TYR A 151 -3.51 -6.90 -17.34
CA TYR A 151 -3.60 -6.68 -15.90
C TYR A 151 -2.25 -6.29 -15.33
N ASN A 152 -2.27 -5.33 -14.44
CA ASN A 152 -1.12 -4.91 -13.63
C ASN A 152 -1.49 -4.96 -12.16
N LEU A 153 -0.49 -4.99 -11.28
CA LEU A 153 -0.68 -5.03 -9.84
C LEU A 153 0.10 -3.88 -9.19
N PHE A 154 -0.56 -3.14 -8.32
CA PHE A 154 0.07 -2.17 -7.46
C PHE A 154 0.13 -2.73 -6.03
N VAL A 155 1.33 -2.77 -5.46
CA VAL A 155 1.59 -3.27 -4.11
C VAL A 155 2.17 -2.14 -3.28
N GLN A 156 1.53 -1.82 -2.18
CA GLN A 156 2.02 -0.85 -1.23
C GLN A 156 2.80 -1.54 -0.11
N SER A 157 3.91 -0.94 0.29
CA SER A 157 4.74 -1.37 1.41
C SER A 157 5.23 -0.15 2.20
N GLU A 158 5.40 -0.32 3.50
CA GLU A 158 6.01 0.66 4.40
C GLU A 158 7.47 0.31 4.75
N LEU A 159 8.09 -0.56 3.95
CA LEU A 159 9.47 -0.96 4.16
C LEU A 159 10.44 -0.29 3.19
N TYR A 160 11.69 -0.19 3.60
CA TYR A 160 12.82 0.17 2.76
C TYR A 160 13.27 -1.06 1.98
N ILE A 161 13.50 -0.91 0.67
CA ILE A 161 13.95 -2.00 -0.20
C ILE A 161 15.46 -1.91 -0.36
N GLU A 162 16.18 -2.90 0.16
CA GLU A 162 17.62 -3.01 0.04
C GLU A 162 18.05 -3.36 -1.39
N GLU A 163 19.28 -3.02 -1.78
CA GLU A 163 19.77 -3.15 -3.16
C GLU A 163 19.68 -4.58 -3.74
N TRP A 164 19.79 -5.59 -2.90
CA TRP A 164 19.74 -7.00 -3.31
C TRP A 164 18.30 -7.53 -3.49
N MET A 165 17.32 -6.91 -2.87
CA MET A 165 15.93 -7.41 -2.82
C MET A 165 15.24 -7.41 -4.20
N PRO A 166 15.33 -6.36 -5.03
CA PRO A 166 14.63 -6.32 -6.31
C PRO A 166 15.02 -7.48 -7.25
N GLN A 167 16.30 -7.87 -7.28
CA GLN A 167 16.74 -9.01 -8.08
C GLN A 167 16.13 -10.32 -7.59
N LYS A 168 16.11 -10.54 -6.28
CA LYS A 168 15.48 -11.71 -5.66
C LYS A 168 13.98 -11.74 -5.91
N LEU A 169 13.32 -10.59 -5.83
CA LEU A 169 11.87 -10.48 -6.06
C LEU A 169 11.52 -10.82 -7.51
N ILE A 170 12.21 -10.27 -8.52
CA ILE A 170 11.88 -10.55 -9.92
C ILE A 170 12.09 -12.03 -10.26
N GLU A 171 13.14 -12.68 -9.73
CA GLU A 171 13.37 -14.10 -9.90
C GLU A 171 12.20 -14.94 -9.37
N LYS A 172 11.69 -14.62 -8.18
CA LYS A 172 10.52 -15.28 -7.59
C LYS A 172 9.24 -14.99 -8.36
N LEU A 173 9.01 -13.75 -8.78
CA LEU A 173 7.83 -13.35 -9.57
C LEU A 173 7.77 -14.10 -10.91
N CYS A 174 8.91 -14.31 -11.57
CA CYS A 174 8.98 -15.08 -12.80
C CYS A 174 8.61 -16.56 -12.61
N GLN A 175 8.82 -17.12 -11.42
CA GLN A 175 8.39 -18.48 -11.09
C GLN A 175 6.87 -18.61 -10.92
N LEU A 176 6.18 -17.51 -10.53
CA LEU A 176 4.73 -17.48 -10.41
C LEU A 176 4.01 -17.37 -11.76
N SER A 177 4.71 -17.02 -12.84
CA SER A 177 4.12 -16.70 -14.15
C SER A 177 3.59 -17.89 -14.96
N THR A 178 3.37 -19.04 -14.33
CA THR A 178 2.88 -20.28 -14.99
C THR A 178 1.35 -20.34 -15.11
N GLN A 179 0.64 -19.37 -14.56
CA GLN A 179 -0.83 -19.27 -14.61
C GLN A 179 -1.32 -18.74 -15.98
N GLN A 180 -2.58 -19.00 -16.31
CA GLN A 180 -3.18 -18.56 -17.57
C GLN A 180 -3.20 -17.04 -17.71
N TYR A 181 -3.55 -16.35 -16.61
CA TYR A 181 -3.53 -14.89 -16.51
C TYR A 181 -2.49 -14.48 -15.46
N ASN A 182 -1.74 -13.44 -15.78
CA ASN A 182 -0.72 -12.91 -14.89
C ASN A 182 -0.65 -11.39 -15.02
N TYR A 183 -0.06 -10.73 -14.03
CA TYR A 183 0.21 -9.31 -14.08
C TYR A 183 1.46 -9.06 -14.93
N LYS A 184 1.33 -8.19 -15.94
CA LYS A 184 2.46 -7.82 -16.79
C LYS A 184 3.45 -6.95 -16.03
N PHE A 185 2.94 -5.91 -15.37
CA PHE A 185 3.74 -5.06 -14.51
C PHE A 185 3.25 -5.18 -13.07
N ILE A 186 4.21 -5.30 -12.16
CA ILE A 186 3.97 -5.23 -10.71
C ILE A 186 4.72 -4.01 -10.20
N TYR A 187 3.97 -3.05 -9.66
CA TYR A 187 4.47 -1.81 -9.08
C TYR A 187 4.56 -2.01 -7.58
N LEU A 188 5.76 -1.92 -7.02
CA LEU A 188 5.97 -1.95 -5.58
C LEU A 188 6.34 -0.54 -5.13
N LEU A 189 5.43 0.10 -4.41
CA LEU A 189 5.70 1.34 -3.73
C LEU A 189 6.30 1.06 -2.36
N ALA A 190 7.52 1.53 -2.15
CA ALA A 190 8.30 1.37 -0.93
C ALA A 190 8.75 2.74 -0.39
N LEU A 191 9.31 2.79 0.81
CA LEU A 191 9.77 4.05 1.41
C LEU A 191 10.84 4.77 0.60
N ASN A 192 11.68 4.05 -0.12
CA ASN A 192 12.80 4.60 -0.89
C ASN A 192 12.57 4.64 -2.40
N GLY A 193 11.42 4.22 -2.91
CA GLY A 193 11.19 4.27 -4.35
C GLY A 193 9.97 3.51 -4.84
N LEU A 194 9.69 3.71 -6.12
CA LEU A 194 8.71 2.93 -6.87
C LEU A 194 9.44 1.94 -7.78
N PHE A 195 9.38 0.67 -7.42
CA PHE A 195 9.97 -0.43 -8.18
C PHE A 195 8.94 -0.98 -9.17
N VAL A 196 9.35 -1.15 -10.41
CA VAL A 196 8.50 -1.71 -11.47
C VAL A 196 9.11 -3.00 -11.96
N PHE A 197 8.42 -4.10 -11.75
CA PHE A 197 8.82 -5.42 -12.20
C PHE A 197 8.06 -5.76 -13.49
N ASP A 198 8.78 -5.93 -14.60
CA ASP A 198 8.24 -6.48 -15.86
C ASP A 198 8.43 -7.99 -15.84
N THR A 199 7.36 -8.73 -15.55
CA THR A 199 7.40 -10.20 -15.44
C THR A 199 7.64 -10.89 -16.80
N THR A 200 7.32 -10.20 -17.90
CA THR A 200 7.55 -10.72 -19.26
C THR A 200 9.00 -10.53 -19.68
N ALA A 201 9.55 -9.34 -19.45
CA ALA A 201 10.95 -9.04 -19.78
C ALA A 201 11.94 -9.53 -18.71
N GLN A 202 11.46 -10.04 -17.58
CA GLN A 202 12.24 -10.54 -16.45
C GLN A 202 13.25 -9.51 -15.92
N LYS A 203 12.81 -8.25 -15.80
CA LYS A 203 13.65 -7.15 -15.37
C LYS A 203 12.87 -6.21 -14.44
N TYR A 204 13.60 -5.40 -13.73
CA TYR A 204 13.01 -4.33 -12.92
C TYR A 204 13.71 -3.00 -13.21
N ILE A 205 12.99 -1.92 -12.90
CA ILE A 205 13.52 -0.56 -12.82
C ILE A 205 13.08 0.06 -11.50
N MET A 206 13.84 1.03 -11.01
CA MET A 206 13.49 1.84 -9.85
C MET A 206 13.30 3.28 -10.31
N LYS A 207 12.22 3.90 -9.86
CA LYS A 207 12.00 5.34 -9.96
C LYS A 207 12.13 5.93 -8.56
N GLU A 208 13.01 6.90 -8.41
CA GLU A 208 13.12 7.66 -7.17
C GLU A 208 11.82 8.44 -6.93
N THR A 209 11.31 8.34 -5.73
CA THR A 209 10.02 8.94 -5.39
C THR A 209 10.15 10.32 -4.74
N GLU A 210 11.37 10.84 -4.53
CA GLU A 210 11.63 12.11 -3.84
C GLU A 210 10.68 12.33 -2.62
N LYS A 211 10.86 13.39 -1.84
CA LYS A 211 9.96 13.75 -0.71
C LYS A 211 8.48 13.94 -1.11
N LYS A 212 8.20 14.07 -2.40
CA LYS A 212 6.84 14.32 -2.94
C LYS A 212 5.86 13.18 -2.75
N ILE A 213 6.33 11.95 -2.50
CA ILE A 213 5.42 10.81 -2.33
C ILE A 213 4.49 10.98 -1.14
N TRP A 214 4.97 11.60 -0.06
CA TRP A 214 4.15 11.90 1.12
C TRP A 214 3.04 12.91 0.80
N ASP A 215 3.32 13.88 -0.08
CA ASP A 215 2.32 14.85 -0.52
C ASP A 215 1.19 14.17 -1.31
N LEU A 216 1.51 13.11 -2.08
CA LEU A 216 0.51 12.32 -2.80
C LEU A 216 -0.41 11.56 -1.86
N GLY A 217 0.08 11.09 -0.72
CA GLY A 217 -0.75 10.48 0.33
C GLY A 217 -1.80 11.44 0.89
N TYR A 218 -1.46 12.72 1.02
CA TYR A 218 -2.43 13.74 1.44
C TYR A 218 -3.50 14.03 0.37
N VAL A 219 -3.11 13.99 -0.91
CA VAL A 219 -4.08 14.13 -2.01
C VAL A 219 -5.04 12.94 -2.03
N ALA A 220 -4.53 11.72 -1.88
CA ALA A 220 -5.37 10.52 -1.77
C ALA A 220 -6.36 10.61 -0.61
N ARG A 221 -5.89 11.08 0.54
CA ARG A 221 -6.73 11.30 1.70
C ARG A 221 -7.85 12.32 1.43
N ASP A 222 -7.54 13.44 0.78
CA ASP A 222 -8.51 14.47 0.41
C ASP A 222 -9.60 13.91 -0.51
N MET A 223 -9.24 13.05 -1.48
CA MET A 223 -10.19 12.33 -2.33
C MET A 223 -11.15 11.46 -1.51
N VAL A 224 -10.61 10.68 -0.56
CA VAL A 224 -11.41 9.81 0.30
C VAL A 224 -12.37 10.61 1.18
N GLU A 225 -11.91 11.70 1.79
CA GLU A 225 -12.73 12.56 2.64
C GLU A 225 -13.84 13.28 1.87
N LYS A 226 -13.61 13.67 0.63
CA LYS A 226 -14.61 14.27 -0.27
C LYS A 226 -15.54 13.25 -0.89
N GLY A 227 -15.09 11.99 -1.01
CA GLY A 227 -15.79 10.93 -1.74
C GLY A 227 -15.86 11.19 -3.25
N GLU A 228 -14.92 11.96 -3.78
CA GLU A 228 -14.82 12.39 -5.17
C GLU A 228 -13.47 11.97 -5.75
N THR A 229 -13.49 11.48 -6.99
CA THR A 229 -12.30 11.37 -7.83
C THR A 229 -12.16 12.69 -8.57
N ASP A 230 -11.02 13.36 -8.49
CA ASP A 230 -10.72 14.49 -9.36
C ASP A 230 -10.72 13.96 -10.82
N ASP A 231 -11.82 14.23 -11.55
CA ASP A 231 -11.97 13.94 -12.97
C ASP A 231 -11.36 15.07 -13.82
#